data_b9f87a3a4b2bce2c06998c9b588f7599
#
_entry.id   b9f87a3a4b2bce2c06998c9b588f7599
#
_cell.length_a   1.000
_cell.length_b   1.000
_cell.length_c   1.000
_cell.angle_alpha   90.00
_cell.angle_beta   90.00
_cell.angle_gamma   90.00
#
_symmetry.space_group_name_H-M   'P 1'
#
loop_
_entity.id
_entity.type
_entity.pdbx_description
1 polymer ?
#
loop_
_entity_poly.entity_id
_entity_poly.type
_entity_poly.pdbx_seq_one_letter_code
_entity_poly.pdbx_strand_id
1 'polypeptide(L)'
;ERGATEEKVLRQIDLCRLGAVTVTLERPATVGDGIIRVADEDRESLVALHDEAARAGRVLKFVPASGAATRMFREWHGVFNRGGFTDGEELSTFLTRLPRYAFYGALGTALSAAGHDLGDLVARSRGQEIIDFILNEKGLHYAWKPKALLKFHQYGKEARTALEEHLVEAALYAKDGGGLCRIHFTVSEEHLEAGQELLGRVPR
;
A
#
# COMPACT_ATOMS: atom_id res chain seq x y z
N GLU A 1 15.72 -16.28 13.00
CA GLU A 1 14.85 -17.03 13.95
C GLU A 1 13.71 -16.11 14.40
N ARG A 2 12.46 -16.51 14.15
CA ARG A 2 11.26 -15.68 14.44
C ARG A 2 10.77 -15.83 15.89
N GLY A 3 11.58 -16.35 16.80
CA GLY A 3 11.25 -16.52 18.24
C GLY A 3 10.07 -17.46 18.53
N ALA A 4 9.68 -18.29 17.57
CA ALA A 4 8.67 -19.32 17.79
C ALA A 4 9.34 -20.54 18.41
N THR A 5 8.88 -20.97 19.59
CA THR A 5 9.31 -22.23 20.21
C THR A 5 8.46 -23.39 19.66
N GLU A 6 9.00 -24.62 19.71
CA GLU A 6 8.25 -25.82 19.32
C GLU A 6 6.91 -25.91 20.07
N GLU A 7 6.91 -25.65 21.37
CA GLU A 7 5.70 -25.65 22.21
C GLU A 7 4.63 -24.65 21.67
N LYS A 8 5.04 -23.42 21.29
CA LYS A 8 4.12 -22.45 20.69
C LYS A 8 3.53 -22.93 19.36
N VAL A 9 4.36 -23.57 18.53
CA VAL A 9 3.91 -24.12 17.24
C VAL A 9 2.91 -25.24 17.46
N LEU A 10 3.21 -26.20 18.34
CA LEU A 10 2.31 -27.30 18.66
C LEU A 10 0.99 -26.80 19.23
N ARG A 11 1.02 -25.83 20.15
CA ARG A 11 -0.18 -25.20 20.68
C ARG A 11 -1.03 -24.51 19.60
N GLN A 12 -0.42 -23.84 18.64
CA GLN A 12 -1.13 -23.24 17.51
C GLN A 12 -1.79 -24.30 16.63
N ILE A 13 -1.10 -25.41 16.36
CA ILE A 13 -1.65 -26.54 15.60
C ILE A 13 -2.87 -27.12 16.33
N ASP A 14 -2.80 -27.30 17.64
CA ASP A 14 -3.92 -27.83 18.42
C ASP A 14 -5.12 -26.86 18.42
N LEU A 15 -4.89 -25.54 18.54
CA LEU A 15 -5.94 -24.53 18.37
C LEU A 15 -6.59 -24.58 16.98
N CYS A 16 -5.80 -24.78 15.94
CA CYS A 16 -6.33 -24.94 14.58
C CYS A 16 -7.17 -26.21 14.42
N ARG A 17 -6.77 -27.32 15.09
CA ARG A 17 -7.54 -28.58 15.11
C ARG A 17 -8.86 -28.49 15.85
N LEU A 18 -8.94 -27.66 16.88
CA LEU A 18 -10.19 -27.38 17.62
C LEU A 18 -11.19 -26.54 16.79
N GLY A 19 -10.77 -26.03 15.64
CA GLY A 19 -11.54 -25.15 14.80
C GLY A 19 -11.45 -23.67 15.20
N ALA A 20 -11.91 -22.79 14.33
CA ALA A 20 -11.90 -21.36 14.60
C ALA A 20 -12.85 -21.03 15.76
N VAL A 21 -12.34 -20.30 16.74
CA VAL A 21 -13.22 -19.69 17.77
C VAL A 21 -14.02 -18.60 17.04
N THR A 22 -15.28 -18.90 16.78
CA THR A 22 -16.21 -17.93 16.20
C THR A 22 -16.76 -17.05 17.29
N VAL A 23 -16.60 -15.73 17.12
CA VAL A 23 -17.30 -14.75 17.95
C VAL A 23 -18.76 -14.73 17.52
N THR A 24 -19.67 -15.01 18.45
CA THR A 24 -21.10 -14.85 18.19
C THR A 24 -21.41 -13.37 18.20
N LEU A 25 -21.81 -12.84 17.05
CA LEU A 25 -22.27 -11.44 16.93
C LEU A 25 -23.75 -11.40 17.29
N GLU A 26 -24.10 -10.52 18.22
CA GLU A 26 -25.48 -10.36 18.66
C GLU A 26 -26.31 -9.62 17.60
N ARG A 27 -25.76 -8.52 17.08
CA ARG A 27 -26.37 -7.69 16.02
C ARG A 27 -25.32 -6.78 15.36
N PRO A 28 -25.59 -6.25 14.16
CA PRO A 28 -24.71 -5.25 13.55
C PRO A 28 -24.71 -3.95 14.36
N ALA A 29 -23.55 -3.27 14.40
CA ALA A 29 -23.48 -1.92 14.94
C ALA A 29 -24.23 -0.94 14.01
N THR A 30 -25.03 -0.06 14.62
CA THR A 30 -25.76 1.00 13.92
C THR A 30 -25.54 2.34 14.58
N VAL A 31 -25.94 3.44 13.93
CA VAL A 31 -25.84 4.79 14.52
C VAL A 31 -26.70 4.86 15.79
N GLY A 32 -26.08 5.23 16.91
CA GLY A 32 -26.67 5.23 18.23
C GLY A 32 -26.58 3.90 18.99
N ASP A 33 -26.13 2.83 18.31
CA ASP A 33 -25.86 1.53 18.91
C ASP A 33 -24.54 0.98 18.35
N GLY A 34 -23.43 1.37 18.98
CA GLY A 34 -22.06 0.99 18.59
C GLY A 34 -21.37 1.93 17.57
N ILE A 35 -22.13 2.75 16.84
CA ILE A 35 -21.59 3.79 15.95
C ILE A 35 -21.95 5.17 16.50
N ILE A 36 -20.94 6.00 16.78
CA ILE A 36 -21.10 7.39 17.16
C ILE A 36 -21.13 8.26 15.91
N ARG A 37 -22.21 9.00 15.71
CA ARG A 37 -22.25 10.06 14.71
C ARG A 37 -21.88 11.37 15.38
N VAL A 38 -20.79 11.99 14.92
CA VAL A 38 -20.42 13.35 15.39
C VAL A 38 -21.46 14.34 14.86
N ALA A 39 -22.07 15.10 15.77
CA ALA A 39 -23.00 16.15 15.40
C ALA A 39 -22.25 17.35 14.81
N ASP A 40 -22.89 18.11 13.93
CA ASP A 40 -22.25 19.26 13.27
C ASP A 40 -21.84 20.34 14.26
N GLU A 41 -22.61 20.52 15.34
CA GLU A 41 -22.31 21.43 16.46
C GLU A 41 -21.06 21.05 17.26
N ASP A 42 -20.69 19.77 17.30
CA ASP A 42 -19.52 19.29 18.03
C ASP A 42 -18.22 19.40 17.22
N ARG A 43 -18.32 19.63 15.91
CA ARG A 43 -17.17 19.60 14.99
C ARG A 43 -16.10 20.64 15.40
N GLU A 44 -16.50 21.88 15.67
CA GLU A 44 -15.56 22.95 16.00
C GLU A 44 -14.83 22.68 17.33
N SER A 45 -15.54 22.16 18.32
CA SER A 45 -14.94 21.81 19.61
C SER A 45 -13.93 20.68 19.51
N LEU A 46 -14.21 19.67 18.67
CA LEU A 46 -13.30 18.54 18.42
C LEU A 46 -12.06 18.99 17.63
N VAL A 47 -12.21 19.88 16.67
CA VAL A 47 -11.07 20.47 15.94
C VAL A 47 -10.20 21.29 16.91
N ALA A 48 -10.81 22.13 17.76
CA ALA A 48 -10.08 22.91 18.76
C ALA A 48 -9.32 22.02 19.75
N LEU A 49 -9.90 20.91 20.17
CA LEU A 49 -9.25 19.92 21.03
C LEU A 49 -8.05 19.25 20.35
N HIS A 50 -8.18 18.91 19.06
CA HIS A 50 -7.05 18.40 18.27
C HIS A 50 -5.94 19.44 18.16
N ASP A 51 -6.26 20.69 17.87
CA ASP A 51 -5.29 21.77 17.71
C ASP A 51 -4.53 22.08 19.03
N GLU A 52 -5.23 21.97 20.16
CA GLU A 52 -4.60 22.06 21.48
C GLU A 52 -3.62 20.89 21.69
N ALA A 53 -4.03 19.67 21.39
CA ALA A 53 -3.17 18.50 21.50
C ALA A 53 -1.95 18.59 20.57
N ALA A 54 -2.13 19.08 19.36
CA ALA A 54 -1.06 19.29 18.38
C ALA A 54 -0.06 20.35 18.87
N ARG A 55 -0.55 21.51 19.34
CA ARG A 55 0.31 22.57 19.93
C ARG A 55 1.12 22.07 21.13
N ALA A 56 0.56 21.19 21.92
CA ALA A 56 1.24 20.57 23.06
C ALA A 56 2.17 19.40 22.68
N GLY A 57 2.37 19.12 21.39
CA GLY A 57 3.23 18.02 20.91
C GLY A 57 2.70 16.61 21.21
N ARG A 58 1.39 16.47 21.49
CA ARG A 58 0.75 15.20 21.86
C ARG A 58 0.23 14.41 20.67
N VAL A 59 0.41 14.90 19.43
CA VAL A 59 -0.02 14.21 18.21
C VAL A 59 1.14 13.45 17.59
N LEU A 60 0.87 12.21 17.20
CA LEU A 60 1.80 11.32 16.52
C LEU A 60 1.02 10.52 15.47
N LYS A 61 1.58 10.38 14.30
CA LYS A 61 1.02 9.51 13.25
C LYS A 61 1.70 8.14 13.32
N PHE A 62 0.89 7.09 13.48
CA PHE A 62 1.35 5.70 13.46
C PHE A 62 0.85 5.02 12.19
N VAL A 63 1.77 4.47 11.38
CA VAL A 63 1.49 3.90 10.06
C VAL A 63 2.03 2.47 9.97
N PRO A 64 1.15 1.44 9.97
CA PRO A 64 1.55 0.08 9.63
C PRO A 64 1.88 0.00 8.13
N ALA A 65 3.16 -0.21 7.78
CA ALA A 65 3.66 -0.16 6.41
C ALA A 65 4.20 -1.51 5.88
N SER A 66 4.06 -2.61 6.66
CA SER A 66 4.59 -3.94 6.34
C SER A 66 3.68 -4.79 5.43
N GLY A 67 2.48 -4.30 5.08
CA GLY A 67 1.50 -5.11 4.35
C GLY A 67 1.95 -5.48 2.94
N ALA A 68 1.99 -6.78 2.62
CA ALA A 68 2.31 -7.26 1.28
C ALA A 68 1.25 -6.87 0.24
N ALA A 69 1.68 -6.60 -0.99
CA ALA A 69 0.81 -6.22 -2.09
C ALA A 69 0.24 -7.41 -2.89
N THR A 70 0.56 -8.64 -2.51
CA THR A 70 0.26 -9.88 -3.27
C THR A 70 -1.21 -9.99 -3.72
N ARG A 71 -2.16 -9.59 -2.85
CA ARG A 71 -3.60 -9.64 -3.21
C ARG A 71 -4.00 -8.62 -4.27
N MET A 72 -3.29 -7.51 -4.39
CA MET A 72 -3.56 -6.46 -5.38
C MET A 72 -3.23 -6.92 -6.79
N PHE A 73 -2.20 -7.75 -6.93
CA PHE A 73 -1.71 -8.25 -8.20
C PHE A 73 -2.09 -9.71 -8.46
N ARG A 74 -3.09 -10.26 -7.73
CA ARG A 74 -3.49 -11.67 -7.85
C ARG A 74 -3.81 -12.08 -9.28
N GLU A 75 -4.57 -11.25 -10.00
CA GLU A 75 -4.95 -11.52 -11.39
C GLU A 75 -3.71 -11.56 -12.30
N TRP A 76 -2.81 -10.60 -12.14
CA TRP A 76 -1.58 -10.54 -12.94
C TRP A 76 -0.58 -11.65 -12.60
N HIS A 77 -0.51 -12.06 -11.34
CA HIS A 77 0.19 -13.29 -10.97
C HIS A 77 -0.42 -14.52 -11.66
N GLY A 78 -1.75 -14.57 -11.76
CA GLY A 78 -2.46 -15.62 -12.50
C GLY A 78 -2.06 -15.64 -13.98
N VAL A 79 -2.08 -14.46 -14.64
CA VAL A 79 -1.63 -14.31 -16.04
C VAL A 79 -0.18 -14.74 -16.21
N PHE A 80 0.70 -14.26 -15.33
CA PHE A 80 2.13 -14.57 -15.37
C PHE A 80 2.39 -16.07 -15.22
N ASN A 81 1.78 -16.71 -14.24
CA ASN A 81 1.97 -18.14 -13.93
C ASN A 81 1.38 -19.07 -15.00
N ARG A 82 0.32 -18.65 -15.69
CA ARG A 82 -0.24 -19.40 -16.82
C ARG A 82 0.55 -19.24 -18.12
N GLY A 83 1.48 -18.29 -18.16
CA GLY A 83 2.24 -17.96 -19.36
C GLY A 83 1.48 -17.10 -20.37
N GLY A 84 0.34 -16.48 -19.98
CA GLY A 84 -0.43 -15.59 -20.84
C GLY A 84 -1.82 -15.26 -20.32
N PHE A 85 -2.49 -14.40 -21.06
CA PHE A 85 -3.90 -14.04 -20.87
C PHE A 85 -4.81 -15.19 -21.32
N THR A 86 -6.00 -15.29 -20.74
CA THR A 86 -6.97 -16.35 -21.06
C THR A 86 -7.52 -16.17 -22.47
N ASP A 87 -7.74 -14.91 -22.87
CA ASP A 87 -8.29 -14.55 -24.17
C ASP A 87 -7.88 -13.11 -24.58
N GLY A 88 -8.29 -12.70 -25.78
CA GLY A 88 -8.00 -11.37 -26.31
C GLY A 88 -8.76 -10.24 -25.59
N GLU A 89 -9.88 -10.52 -24.95
CA GLU A 89 -10.66 -9.53 -24.21
C GLU A 89 -9.98 -9.17 -22.88
N GLU A 90 -9.46 -10.17 -22.14
CA GLU A 90 -8.68 -9.96 -20.92
C GLU A 90 -7.44 -9.12 -21.23
N LEU A 91 -6.70 -9.45 -22.29
CA LEU A 91 -5.53 -8.70 -22.74
C LEU A 91 -5.88 -7.27 -23.15
N SER A 92 -6.90 -7.08 -23.97
CA SER A 92 -7.34 -5.74 -24.41
C SER A 92 -7.77 -4.87 -23.24
N THR A 93 -8.49 -5.43 -22.28
CA THR A 93 -8.90 -4.75 -21.05
C THR A 93 -7.70 -4.30 -20.23
N PHE A 94 -6.71 -5.19 -20.07
CA PHE A 94 -5.46 -4.87 -19.37
C PHE A 94 -4.73 -3.69 -20.04
N LEU A 95 -4.49 -3.78 -21.35
CA LEU A 95 -3.76 -2.76 -22.11
C LEU A 95 -4.49 -1.41 -22.12
N THR A 96 -5.82 -1.40 -22.22
CA THR A 96 -6.64 -0.18 -22.17
C THR A 96 -6.59 0.49 -20.80
N ARG A 97 -6.52 -0.28 -19.72
CA ARG A 97 -6.45 0.25 -18.35
C ARG A 97 -5.04 0.67 -17.94
N LEU A 98 -4.01 0.12 -18.57
CA LEU A 98 -2.61 0.30 -18.19
C LEU A 98 -2.19 1.78 -18.02
N PRO A 99 -2.53 2.73 -18.92
CA PRO A 99 -2.18 4.14 -18.76
C PRO A 99 -2.82 4.85 -17.55
N ARG A 100 -3.83 4.23 -16.93
CA ARG A 100 -4.54 4.80 -15.78
C ARG A 100 -3.88 4.47 -14.44
N TYR A 101 -2.89 3.58 -14.42
CA TYR A 101 -2.16 3.25 -13.19
C TYR A 101 -1.10 4.30 -12.90
N ALA A 102 -1.00 4.71 -11.63
CA ALA A 102 -0.05 5.73 -11.17
C ALA A 102 1.42 5.34 -11.45
N PHE A 103 1.72 4.07 -11.59
CA PHE A 103 3.06 3.56 -11.91
C PHE A 103 3.36 3.51 -13.42
N TYR A 104 2.43 3.92 -14.29
CA TYR A 104 2.62 3.82 -15.76
C TYR A 104 3.91 4.49 -16.25
N GLY A 105 4.20 5.71 -15.77
CA GLY A 105 5.43 6.41 -16.10
C GLY A 105 6.68 5.71 -15.59
N ALA A 106 6.64 5.16 -14.36
CA ALA A 106 7.74 4.40 -13.80
C ALA A 106 7.99 3.08 -14.57
N LEU A 107 6.92 2.43 -15.03
CA LEU A 107 7.00 1.25 -15.89
C LEU A 107 7.69 1.59 -17.24
N GLY A 108 7.30 2.69 -17.88
CA GLY A 108 7.94 3.16 -19.10
C GLY A 108 9.45 3.42 -18.92
N THR A 109 9.81 4.05 -17.80
CA THR A 109 11.23 4.28 -17.46
C THR A 109 12.00 2.96 -17.26
N ALA A 110 11.43 2.00 -16.53
CA ALA A 110 12.06 0.71 -16.30
C ALA A 110 12.22 -0.10 -17.60
N LEU A 111 11.21 -0.08 -18.47
CA LEU A 111 11.28 -0.72 -19.78
C LEU A 111 12.35 -0.07 -20.67
N SER A 112 12.40 1.27 -20.72
CA SER A 112 13.40 2.00 -21.51
C SER A 112 14.83 1.71 -21.04
N ALA A 113 15.06 1.61 -19.74
CA ALA A 113 16.35 1.22 -19.17
C ALA A 113 16.78 -0.19 -19.57
N ALA A 114 15.82 -1.07 -19.86
CA ALA A 114 16.05 -2.44 -20.36
C ALA A 114 16.07 -2.53 -21.90
N GLY A 115 16.01 -1.40 -22.61
CA GLY A 115 16.03 -1.37 -24.08
C GLY A 115 14.68 -1.67 -24.76
N HIS A 116 13.57 -1.57 -24.02
CA HIS A 116 12.23 -1.77 -24.54
C HIS A 116 11.46 -0.44 -24.59
N ASP A 117 10.56 -0.30 -25.56
CA ASP A 117 9.58 0.78 -25.62
C ASP A 117 8.20 0.29 -25.18
N LEU A 118 7.58 0.97 -24.20
CA LEU A 118 6.28 0.59 -23.68
C LEU A 118 5.16 0.71 -24.75
N GLY A 119 5.22 1.74 -25.59
CA GLY A 119 4.27 1.95 -26.69
C GLY A 119 4.34 0.81 -27.71
N ASP A 120 5.55 0.39 -28.06
CA ASP A 120 5.78 -0.76 -28.96
C ASP A 120 5.23 -2.06 -28.37
N LEU A 121 5.45 -2.32 -27.08
CA LEU A 121 4.94 -3.50 -26.42
C LEU A 121 3.40 -3.51 -26.40
N VAL A 122 2.77 -2.37 -26.14
CA VAL A 122 1.32 -2.19 -26.19
C VAL A 122 0.80 -2.41 -27.62
N ALA A 123 1.42 -1.78 -28.63
CA ALA A 123 1.01 -1.92 -30.04
C ALA A 123 1.11 -3.37 -30.55
N ARG A 124 2.10 -4.12 -30.07
CA ARG A 124 2.30 -5.54 -30.39
C ARG A 124 1.57 -6.50 -29.46
N SER A 125 0.70 -6.02 -28.59
CA SER A 125 -0.07 -6.81 -27.63
C SER A 125 0.79 -7.72 -26.72
N ARG A 126 1.99 -7.24 -26.32
CA ARG A 126 2.96 -7.97 -25.50
C ARG A 126 2.64 -7.87 -24.00
N GLY A 127 1.38 -8.06 -23.60
CA GLY A 127 0.90 -7.89 -22.25
C GLY A 127 1.63 -8.76 -21.22
N GLN A 128 2.03 -9.97 -21.58
CA GLN A 128 2.82 -10.87 -20.72
C GLN A 128 4.17 -10.26 -20.34
N GLU A 129 4.88 -9.64 -21.26
CA GLU A 129 6.16 -8.96 -20.99
C GLU A 129 5.94 -7.74 -20.09
N ILE A 130 4.89 -6.98 -20.34
CA ILE A 130 4.54 -5.82 -19.53
C ILE A 130 4.27 -6.25 -18.08
N ILE A 131 3.49 -7.32 -17.86
CA ILE A 131 3.22 -7.87 -16.52
C ILE A 131 4.52 -8.34 -15.86
N ASP A 132 5.42 -8.97 -16.60
CA ASP A 132 6.71 -9.40 -16.09
C ASP A 132 7.54 -8.21 -15.57
N PHE A 133 7.57 -7.08 -16.28
CA PHE A 133 8.22 -5.85 -15.83
C PHE A 133 7.50 -5.17 -14.64
N ILE A 134 6.21 -5.35 -14.49
CA ILE A 134 5.49 -4.86 -13.31
C ILE A 134 5.84 -5.70 -12.07
N LEU A 135 5.83 -7.02 -12.19
CA LEU A 135 5.91 -7.93 -11.06
C LEU A 135 7.35 -8.21 -10.61
N ASN A 136 8.29 -8.39 -11.54
CA ASN A 136 9.62 -8.95 -11.26
C ASN A 136 10.75 -7.91 -11.14
N GLU A 137 11.91 -8.37 -10.69
CA GLU A 137 13.11 -7.55 -10.36
C GLU A 137 13.63 -6.72 -11.53
N LYS A 138 13.49 -7.24 -12.76
CA LYS A 138 13.95 -6.52 -13.96
C LYS A 138 13.18 -5.21 -14.23
N GLY A 139 12.07 -5.01 -13.54
CA GLY A 139 11.22 -3.83 -13.67
C GLY A 139 10.85 -3.19 -12.33
N LEU A 140 9.56 -3.10 -12.03
CA LEU A 140 9.07 -2.43 -10.82
C LEU A 140 9.16 -3.28 -9.55
N HIS A 141 9.30 -4.58 -9.67
CA HIS A 141 9.38 -5.56 -8.56
C HIS A 141 8.18 -5.52 -7.59
N TYR A 142 6.98 -5.28 -8.12
CA TYR A 142 5.78 -5.07 -7.32
C TYR A 142 5.22 -6.36 -6.69
N ALA A 143 5.62 -7.53 -7.17
CA ALA A 143 5.30 -8.80 -6.53
C ALA A 143 5.89 -8.93 -5.12
N TRP A 144 7.03 -8.29 -4.88
CA TRP A 144 7.79 -8.40 -3.63
C TRP A 144 7.63 -7.16 -2.72
N LYS A 145 7.47 -5.97 -3.31
CA LYS A 145 7.39 -4.72 -2.54
C LYS A 145 6.16 -4.67 -1.62
N PRO A 146 6.29 -4.07 -0.42
CA PRO A 146 5.14 -3.78 0.43
C PRO A 146 4.29 -2.67 -0.20
N LYS A 147 2.99 -2.64 0.13
CA LYS A 147 2.05 -1.63 -0.40
C LYS A 147 2.54 -0.20 -0.21
N ALA A 148 3.22 0.07 0.90
CA ALA A 148 3.74 1.40 1.22
C ALA A 148 4.69 1.96 0.16
N LEU A 149 5.39 1.10 -0.58
CA LEU A 149 6.37 1.48 -1.60
C LEU A 149 5.83 1.46 -3.04
N LEU A 150 4.53 1.19 -3.22
CA LEU A 150 3.89 1.22 -4.53
C LEU A 150 3.37 2.62 -4.84
N LYS A 151 3.44 3.03 -6.12
CA LYS A 151 2.84 4.28 -6.59
C LYS A 151 1.34 4.11 -6.76
N PHE A 152 0.57 4.83 -5.95
CA PHE A 152 -0.89 4.74 -5.92
C PHE A 152 -1.60 5.96 -6.47
N HIS A 153 -1.07 7.15 -6.22
CA HIS A 153 -1.71 8.40 -6.60
C HIS A 153 -0.87 9.14 -7.63
N GLN A 154 -1.56 9.73 -8.61
CA GLN A 154 -0.92 10.54 -9.63
C GLN A 154 -1.42 11.97 -9.57
N TYR A 155 -0.48 12.91 -9.56
CA TYR A 155 -0.69 14.35 -9.53
C TYR A 155 -0.03 14.97 -10.76
N GLY A 156 -0.80 15.11 -11.85
CA GLY A 156 -0.24 15.54 -13.12
C GLY A 156 0.83 14.57 -13.64
N LYS A 157 2.10 15.01 -13.66
CA LYS A 157 3.24 14.18 -14.10
C LYS A 157 3.92 13.39 -12.99
N GLU A 158 3.60 13.69 -11.73
CA GLU A 158 4.19 13.06 -10.56
C GLU A 158 3.29 11.95 -10.02
N ALA A 159 3.91 10.86 -9.58
CA ALA A 159 3.19 9.79 -8.91
C ALA A 159 3.86 9.51 -7.56
N ARG A 160 3.04 9.42 -6.50
CA ARG A 160 3.49 9.18 -5.13
C ARG A 160 3.20 7.77 -4.68
N THR A 161 4.08 7.27 -3.83
CA THR A 161 3.87 6.04 -3.06
C THR A 161 2.92 6.30 -1.89
N ALA A 162 2.34 5.23 -1.34
CA ALA A 162 1.52 5.35 -0.14
C ALA A 162 2.32 5.90 1.05
N LEU A 163 3.62 5.60 1.15
CA LEU A 163 4.49 6.15 2.21
C LEU A 163 4.65 7.66 2.07
N GLU A 164 4.89 8.17 0.86
CA GLU A 164 4.96 9.61 0.58
C GLU A 164 3.63 10.32 0.91
N GLU A 165 2.49 9.71 0.59
CA GLU A 165 1.17 10.27 0.97
C GLU A 165 1.01 10.37 2.48
N HIS A 166 1.46 9.38 3.25
CA HIS A 166 1.43 9.45 4.71
C HIS A 166 2.28 10.57 5.28
N LEU A 167 3.39 10.95 4.62
CA LEU A 167 4.18 12.11 4.99
C LEU A 167 3.42 13.41 4.73
N VAL A 168 2.78 13.54 3.55
CA VAL A 168 1.95 14.69 3.20
C VAL A 168 0.78 14.85 4.18
N GLU A 169 0.07 13.76 4.48
CA GLU A 169 -1.01 13.75 5.47
C GLU A 169 -0.53 14.19 6.85
N ALA A 170 0.64 13.70 7.31
CA ALA A 170 1.20 14.11 8.60
C ALA A 170 1.53 15.60 8.62
N ALA A 171 2.06 16.13 7.53
CA ALA A 171 2.32 17.56 7.39
C ALA A 171 1.06 18.42 7.44
N LEU A 172 -0.10 17.84 7.08
CA LEU A 172 -1.38 18.55 7.08
C LEU A 172 -2.04 18.57 8.46
N TYR A 173 -2.01 17.46 9.22
CA TYR A 173 -2.81 17.34 10.44
C TYR A 173 -2.08 16.78 11.67
N ALA A 174 -0.79 16.45 11.58
CA ALA A 174 -0.02 15.91 12.70
C ALA A 174 1.18 16.78 13.09
N LYS A 175 1.21 18.06 12.67
CA LYS A 175 2.21 19.04 13.11
C LYS A 175 1.97 19.45 14.55
N ASP A 176 3.06 19.58 15.33
CA ASP A 176 3.01 20.25 16.61
C ASP A 176 3.13 21.80 16.47
N GLY A 177 3.06 22.50 17.59
CA GLY A 177 3.18 23.98 17.62
C GLY A 177 4.52 24.52 17.12
N GLY A 178 5.56 23.71 17.07
CA GLY A 178 6.88 24.01 16.51
C GLY A 178 7.02 23.63 15.02
N GLY A 179 5.99 23.08 14.42
CA GLY A 179 6.00 22.63 13.03
C GLY A 179 6.60 21.22 12.82
N LEU A 180 6.94 20.51 13.89
CA LEU A 180 7.50 19.16 13.84
C LEU A 180 6.39 18.11 13.67
N CYS A 181 6.59 17.18 12.73
CA CYS A 181 5.74 15.99 12.57
C CYS A 181 6.47 14.76 13.11
N ARG A 182 5.79 13.99 13.97
CA ARG A 182 6.28 12.69 14.44
C ARG A 182 5.49 11.59 13.76
N ILE A 183 6.22 10.72 13.05
CA ILE A 183 5.60 9.60 12.34
C ILE A 183 6.34 8.31 12.69
N HIS A 184 5.60 7.27 13.04
CA HIS A 184 6.11 5.92 13.21
C HIS A 184 5.64 5.04 12.07
N PHE A 185 6.56 4.50 11.30
CA PHE A 185 6.29 3.45 10.32
C PHE A 185 6.72 2.10 10.87
N THR A 186 5.84 1.11 10.84
CA THR A 186 6.24 -0.28 11.06
C THR A 186 6.46 -0.95 9.73
N VAL A 187 7.66 -1.44 9.50
CA VAL A 187 8.06 -2.17 8.29
C VAL A 187 8.62 -3.54 8.69
N SER A 188 8.54 -4.53 7.80
CA SER A 188 9.27 -5.77 7.97
C SER A 188 10.76 -5.56 7.71
N GLU A 189 11.61 -6.36 8.34
CA GLU A 189 13.08 -6.23 8.27
C GLU A 189 13.57 -6.25 6.81
N GLU A 190 13.01 -7.13 5.98
CA GLU A 190 13.31 -7.27 4.56
C GLU A 190 13.02 -6.03 3.69
N HIS A 191 12.20 -5.09 4.19
CA HIS A 191 11.81 -3.86 3.48
C HIS A 191 12.36 -2.59 4.13
N LEU A 192 13.13 -2.73 5.22
CA LEU A 192 13.63 -1.59 5.98
C LEU A 192 14.53 -0.68 5.13
N GLU A 193 15.47 -1.27 4.40
CA GLU A 193 16.42 -0.53 3.56
C GLU A 193 15.69 0.26 2.47
N ALA A 194 14.76 -0.36 1.73
CA ALA A 194 13.98 0.30 0.70
C ALA A 194 13.10 1.43 1.24
N GLY A 195 12.55 1.27 2.46
CA GLY A 195 11.80 2.32 3.15
C GLY A 195 12.70 3.50 3.56
N GLN A 196 13.89 3.23 4.08
CA GLN A 196 14.87 4.26 4.47
C GLN A 196 15.40 5.03 3.24
N GLU A 197 15.67 4.35 2.14
CA GLU A 197 16.09 4.98 0.88
C GLU A 197 15.02 5.96 0.37
N LEU A 198 13.75 5.57 0.40
CA LEU A 198 12.65 6.46 0.01
C LEU A 198 12.55 7.67 0.93
N LEU A 199 12.62 7.48 2.25
CA LEU A 199 12.59 8.57 3.23
C LEU A 199 13.77 9.52 3.09
N GLY A 200 14.95 9.03 2.71
CA GLY A 200 16.13 9.84 2.47
C GLY A 200 16.02 10.79 1.26
N ARG A 201 15.10 10.52 0.34
CA ARG A 201 14.81 11.37 -0.84
C ARG A 201 13.80 12.48 -0.56
N VAL A 202 13.09 12.41 0.58
CA VAL A 202 12.11 13.43 0.95
C VAL A 202 12.86 14.66 1.50
N PRO A 203 12.60 15.88 0.98
CA PRO A 203 13.19 17.11 1.51
C PRO A 203 12.85 17.26 2.99
N ARG A 204 13.84 17.67 3.79
CA ARG A 204 13.68 17.93 5.23
C ARG A 204 13.00 19.29 5.46
#